data_2702b04f7ceda9376014a0350d1e309e
#
_entry.id   2702b04f7ceda9376014a0350d1e309e
#
_cell.length_a   1.000
_cell.length_b   1.000
_cell.length_c   1.000
_cell.angle_alpha   90.00
_cell.angle_beta   90.00
_cell.angle_gamma   90.00
#
_symmetry.space_group_name_H-M   'P 1'
#
loop_
_entity.id
_entity.type
_entity.pdbx_description
1 polymer ?
#
loop_
_entity_poly.entity_id
_entity_poly.type
_entity_poly.pdbx_seq_one_letter_code
_entity_poly.pdbx_strand_id
1 'polypeptide(L)' 'MDLLKLDINGALYVPQEKLKNPCVIVFSDGKAKIKFLQQFGTMEIITQDNKISRINCKESILF' A
#
# COMPACT_ATOMS: atom_id res chain seq x y z
N MET A 1 0.23 4.92 6.73
CA MET A 1 0.77 3.85 5.85
C MET A 1 2.14 3.44 6.37
N ASP A 2 2.35 2.17 6.58
CA ASP A 2 3.58 1.68 7.16
C ASP A 2 4.67 1.49 6.12
N LEU A 3 5.87 1.95 6.45
CA LEU A 3 7.04 1.77 5.60
C LEU A 3 7.59 0.36 5.79
N LEU A 4 7.80 -0.35 4.69
CA LEU A 4 8.41 -1.66 4.70
C LEU A 4 9.90 -1.54 4.43
N LYS A 5 10.68 -2.40 5.06
CA LYS A 5 12.13 -2.39 4.87
C LYS A 5 12.50 -3.31 3.72
N LEU A 6 13.43 -2.83 2.89
CA LEU A 6 14.05 -3.65 1.87
C LEU A 6 15.39 -4.14 2.41
N ASP A 7 15.80 -5.36 2.01
CA ASP A 7 17.09 -5.85 2.41
C ASP A 7 18.18 -5.24 1.51
N ILE A 8 19.43 -5.64 1.76
CA ILE A 8 20.58 -5.08 1.03
C ILE A 8 20.50 -5.38 -0.47
N ASN A 9 19.79 -6.43 -0.85
CA ASN A 9 19.63 -6.81 -2.26
C ASN A 9 18.34 -6.25 -2.85
N GLY A 10 17.59 -5.44 -2.11
CA GLY A 10 16.32 -4.90 -2.57
C GLY A 10 15.16 -5.87 -2.41
N ALA A 11 15.33 -6.98 -1.71
CA ALA A 11 14.24 -7.92 -1.48
C ALA A 11 13.29 -7.38 -0.42
N LEU A 12 12.01 -7.65 -0.61
CA LEU A 12 10.97 -7.19 0.29
C LEU A 12 10.48 -8.35 1.15
N TYR A 13 10.44 -8.12 2.46
CA TYR A 13 9.92 -9.07 3.41
C TYR A 13 8.68 -8.51 4.07
N VAL A 14 7.59 -9.27 4.01
CA VAL A 14 6.33 -8.90 4.66
C VAL A 14 6.03 -9.96 5.71
N PRO A 15 6.00 -9.62 7.00
CA PRO A 15 5.66 -10.59 8.03
C PRO A 15 4.29 -11.20 7.80
N GLN A 16 4.16 -12.49 8.06
CA GLN A 16 2.92 -13.22 7.81
C GLN A 16 1.74 -12.61 8.58
N GLU A 17 1.98 -12.11 9.77
CA GLU A 17 0.92 -11.50 10.57
C GLU A 17 0.32 -10.27 9.92
N LYS A 18 1.05 -9.62 9.02
CA LYS A 18 0.52 -8.46 8.29
C LYS A 18 -0.34 -8.85 7.10
N LEU A 19 -0.32 -10.12 6.72
CA LEU A 19 -1.04 -10.60 5.55
C LEU A 19 -2.40 -11.20 5.89
N LYS A 20 -2.86 -11.04 7.12
CA LYS A 20 -4.16 -11.59 7.55
C LYS A 20 -5.35 -10.81 7.01
N ASN A 21 -5.15 -9.56 6.68
CA ASN A 21 -6.20 -8.69 6.17
C ASN A 21 -5.87 -8.26 4.75
N PRO A 22 -6.87 -7.94 3.93
CA PRO A 22 -6.60 -7.43 2.59
C PRO A 22 -5.73 -6.18 2.66
N CYS A 23 -4.72 -6.14 1.81
CA CYS A 23 -3.79 -5.03 1.79
C CYS A 23 -3.18 -4.87 0.40
N VAL A 24 -2.59 -3.72 0.18
CA VAL A 24 -1.79 -3.47 -1.02
C VAL A 24 -0.40 -3.04 -0.58
N ILE A 25 0.58 -3.41 -1.37
CA ILE A 25 1.95 -2.98 -1.16
C ILE A 25 2.31 -2.11 -2.36
N VAL A 26 2.73 -0.88 -2.10
CA VAL A 26 3.10 0.06 -3.15
C VAL A 26 4.59 0.30 -3.08
N PHE A 27 5.22 0.39 -4.24
CA PHE A 27 6.63 0.65 -4.35
C PHE A 27 6.83 1.88 -5.23
N SER A 28 7.56 2.85 -4.71
CA SER A 28 7.86 4.06 -5.45
C SER A 28 9.07 4.73 -4.83
N ASP A 29 9.95 5.28 -5.68
CA ASP A 29 11.07 6.10 -5.22
C ASP A 29 11.99 5.32 -4.26
N GLY A 30 12.18 4.03 -4.52
CA GLY A 30 13.05 3.19 -3.69
C GLY A 30 12.45 2.82 -2.34
N LYS A 31 11.16 3.07 -2.14
CA LYS A 31 10.47 2.78 -0.89
C LYS A 31 9.29 1.89 -1.13
N ALA A 32 9.05 0.97 -0.20
CA ALA A 32 7.88 0.11 -0.22
C ALA A 32 7.04 0.40 1.00
N LYS A 33 5.74 0.51 0.80
CA LYS A 33 4.79 0.79 1.87
C LYS A 33 3.61 -0.15 1.77
N ILE A 34 3.08 -0.57 2.91
CA ILE A 34 1.89 -1.40 2.98
C ILE A 34 0.71 -0.56 3.45
N LYS A 35 -0.42 -0.74 2.79
CA LYS A 35 -1.68 -0.08 3.18
C LYS A 35 -2.75 -1.15 3.27
N PHE A 36 -3.38 -1.25 4.43
CA PHE A 36 -4.50 -2.16 4.60
C PHE A 36 -5.75 -1.54 3.99
N LEU A 37 -6.52 -2.38 3.32
CA LEU A 37 -7.73 -1.94 2.66
C LEU A 37 -8.86 -1.79 3.68
N GLN A 38 -9.72 -0.81 3.45
CA GLN A 38 -10.93 -0.68 4.24
C GLN A 38 -11.90 -1.83 3.91
N GLN A 39 -12.84 -2.08 4.80
CA GLN A 39 -13.77 -3.19 4.62
C GLN A 39 -14.62 -3.02 3.35
N PHE A 40 -15.07 -1.80 3.09
CA PHE A 40 -15.82 -1.46 1.89
C PHE A 40 -15.27 -0.18 1.31
N GLY A 41 -15.22 -0.10 -0.01
CA GLY A 41 -14.81 1.13 -0.63
C GLY A 41 -13.85 0.94 -1.78
N THR A 42 -13.20 2.02 -2.14
CA THR A 42 -12.31 2.08 -3.28
C THR A 42 -10.99 2.72 -2.86
N MET A 43 -9.91 2.19 -3.37
CA MET A 43 -8.60 2.79 -3.22
C MET A 43 -8.12 3.25 -4.59
N GLU A 44 -7.71 4.51 -4.68
CA GLU A 44 -7.16 5.08 -5.89
C GLU A 44 -5.67 5.37 -5.69
N ILE A 45 -4.86 4.91 -6.62
CA ILE A 45 -3.43 5.20 -6.60
C ILE A 45 -3.17 6.17 -7.74
N ILE A 46 -2.70 7.37 -7.40
CA ILE A 46 -2.47 8.44 -8.36
C ILE A 46 -0.98 8.56 -8.61
N THR A 47 -0.59 8.44 -9.87
CA THR A 47 0.80 8.56 -10.28
C THR A 47 1.02 9.85 -11.03
N GLN A 48 2.23 10.39 -10.90
CA GLN A 48 2.63 11.61 -11.56
C GLN A 48 4.15 11.55 -11.77
N ASP A 49 4.59 11.79 -12.99
CA ASP A 49 6.02 11.73 -13.34
C ASP A 49 6.65 10.39 -12.96
N ASN A 50 5.95 9.28 -13.26
CA ASN A 50 6.39 7.92 -12.99
C ASN A 50 6.59 7.62 -11.49
N LYS A 51 5.95 8.41 -10.63
CA LYS A 51 6.03 8.21 -9.18
C LYS A 51 4.63 8.18 -8.61
N ILE A 52 4.48 7.49 -7.49
CA ILE A 52 3.21 7.51 -6.77
C ILE A 52 3.10 8.86 -6.06
N SER A 53 2.13 9.65 -6.47
CA SER A 53 1.91 11.00 -5.94
C SER A 53 1.09 10.95 -4.66
N ARG A 54 -0.02 10.18 -4.69
CA ARG A 54 -0.89 10.06 -3.53
C ARG A 54 -1.74 8.82 -3.64
N ILE A 55 -2.30 8.41 -2.52
CA ILE A 55 -3.26 7.32 -2.44
C ILE A 55 -4.50 7.85 -1.75
N ASN A 56 -5.63 7.76 -2.43
CA ASN A 56 -6.92 8.19 -1.89
C ASN A 56 -7.74 6.97 -1.54
N CYS A 57 -8.29 6.94 -0.35
CA CYS A 57 -9.19 5.89 0.09
C CYS A 57 -10.59 6.46 0.21
N LYS A 58 -11.54 5.84 -0.49
CA LYS A 58 -12.95 6.24 -0.45
C LYS A 58 -13.72 5.12 0.19
N GLU A 59 -14.39 5.42 1.27
CA GLU A 59 -15.17 4.43 2.00
C GLU A 59 -16.61 4.41 1.47
N SER A 60 -17.10 3.20 1.18
CA SER A 60 -18.48 3.04 0.77
C SER A 60 -19.37 2.86 2.01
N ILE A 61 -20.49 3.57 2.02
CA ILE A 61 -21.47 3.43 3.08
C ILE A 61 -22.66 2.69 2.50
N LEU A 62 -22.94 1.52 3.06
CA LEU A 62 -24.10 0.75 2.66
C LEU A 62 -25.34 1.33 3.33
N PHE A 63 -26.30 1.65 2.51
CA PHE A 63 -27.54 2.26 3.00
C PHE A 63 -28.54 1.22 3.43
#